data_2c47263c6acaa94c2cea8cbbda1f599b
#
_entry.id   2c47263c6acaa94c2cea8cbbda1f599b
#
_cell.length_a   1.000
_cell.length_b   1.000
_cell.length_c   1.000
_cell.angle_alpha   90.00
_cell.angle_beta   90.00
_cell.angle_gamma   90.00
#
_symmetry.space_group_name_H-M   'P 1'
#
loop_
_entity.id
_entity.type
_entity.pdbx_description
1 polymer ?
#
loop_
_entity_poly.entity_id
_entity_poly.type
_entity_poly.pdbx_seq_one_letter_code
_entity_poly.pdbx_strand_id
1 'polypeptide(L)'
;MHKVNYMHKVSRKIVEYMEANSLNTLFVGKNVGWKDSINLGRTNNQNFVSIPYNMLIQMLEYKCKLAGINVVIVNEAYTSKCSFLDREKISKHDNYAGRRIKRGLFISNSGIMINADINGSLNIMHLGLEKQNVKLDVLEEILRPENKRFMLNPVRLC
;
A
#
# COMPACT_ATOMS: atom_id res chain seq x y z
N MET A 1 0.35 -8.55 25.12
CA MET A 1 -1.01 -7.98 25.29
C MET A 1 -1.20 -6.62 24.60
N HIS A 2 -0.31 -5.63 24.75
CA HIS A 2 -0.44 -4.31 24.09
C HIS A 2 -0.45 -4.33 22.54
N LYS A 3 0.33 -5.19 21.89
CA LYS A 3 0.44 -5.24 20.42
C LYS A 3 -0.83 -5.76 19.74
N VAL A 4 -1.48 -6.77 20.31
CA VAL A 4 -2.74 -7.33 19.78
C VAL A 4 -3.84 -6.27 19.85
N ASN A 5 -3.97 -5.58 20.99
CA ASN A 5 -4.94 -4.49 21.17
C ASN A 5 -4.70 -3.34 20.17
N TYR A 6 -3.44 -3.02 19.88
CA TYR A 6 -3.09 -2.02 18.88
C TYR A 6 -3.58 -2.43 17.48
N MET A 7 -3.32 -3.67 17.04
CA MET A 7 -3.77 -4.17 15.75
C MET A 7 -5.30 -4.21 15.63
N HIS A 8 -6.00 -4.57 16.73
CA HIS A 8 -7.46 -4.48 16.77
C HIS A 8 -7.97 -3.05 16.57
N LYS A 9 -7.32 -2.05 17.18
CA LYS A 9 -7.67 -0.64 17.01
C LYS A 9 -7.40 -0.15 15.59
N VAL A 10 -6.23 -0.47 15.04
CA VAL A 10 -5.84 -0.07 13.68
C VAL A 10 -6.80 -0.67 12.65
N SER A 11 -7.01 -1.99 12.69
CA SER A 11 -7.92 -2.66 11.76
C SER A 11 -9.36 -2.16 11.86
N ARG A 12 -9.84 -1.83 13.06
CA ARG A 12 -11.17 -1.24 13.26
C ARG A 12 -11.27 0.15 12.63
N LYS A 13 -10.28 1.02 12.87
CA LYS A 13 -10.26 2.37 12.27
C LYS A 13 -10.23 2.34 10.75
N ILE A 14 -9.51 1.39 10.14
CA ILE A 14 -9.50 1.21 8.69
C ILE A 14 -10.90 0.88 8.19
N VAL A 15 -11.57 -0.09 8.81
CA VAL A 15 -12.93 -0.49 8.40
C VAL A 15 -13.92 0.65 8.60
N GLU A 16 -13.92 1.32 9.75
CA GLU A 16 -14.76 2.49 10.04
C GLU A 16 -14.56 3.61 9.01
N TYR A 17 -13.30 3.88 8.61
CA TYR A 17 -13.01 4.85 7.56
C TYR A 17 -13.59 4.43 6.21
N MET A 18 -13.47 3.16 5.85
CA MET A 18 -14.00 2.63 4.60
C MET A 18 -15.53 2.71 4.56
N GLU A 19 -16.22 2.33 5.65
CA GLU A 19 -17.67 2.44 5.78
C GLU A 19 -18.12 3.91 5.67
N ALA A 20 -17.47 4.81 6.40
CA ALA A 20 -17.80 6.24 6.40
C ALA A 20 -17.61 6.91 5.01
N ASN A 21 -16.74 6.36 4.16
CA ASN A 21 -16.49 6.87 2.81
C ASN A 21 -17.09 5.99 1.71
N SER A 22 -17.96 5.04 2.05
CA SER A 22 -18.60 4.11 1.11
C SER A 22 -17.61 3.36 0.21
N LEU A 23 -16.44 3.01 0.76
CA LEU A 23 -15.42 2.22 0.06
C LEU A 23 -15.70 0.74 0.24
N ASN A 24 -15.77 -0.01 -0.86
CA ASN A 24 -16.18 -1.41 -0.87
C ASN A 24 -15.05 -2.41 -1.13
N THR A 25 -13.83 -1.93 -1.40
CA THR A 25 -12.68 -2.80 -1.69
C THR A 25 -11.42 -2.27 -1.05
N LEU A 26 -10.70 -3.13 -0.33
CA LEU A 26 -9.40 -2.87 0.29
C LEU A 26 -8.32 -3.69 -0.41
N PHE A 27 -7.34 -3.01 -1.00
CA PHE A 27 -6.16 -3.66 -1.58
C PHE A 27 -5.04 -3.71 -0.54
N VAL A 28 -4.47 -4.89 -0.32
CA VAL A 28 -3.40 -5.10 0.68
C VAL A 28 -2.20 -5.75 0.00
N GLY A 29 -1.04 -5.08 0.07
CA GLY A 29 0.23 -5.64 -0.35
C GLY A 29 0.75 -6.63 0.69
N LYS A 30 1.20 -7.80 0.24
CA LYS A 30 1.88 -8.80 1.08
C LYS A 30 3.09 -9.34 0.33
N ASN A 31 4.27 -9.23 0.94
CA ASN A 31 5.47 -9.81 0.36
C ASN A 31 5.57 -11.29 0.73
N VAL A 32 5.57 -12.17 -0.27
CA VAL A 32 5.76 -13.61 -0.08
C VAL A 32 7.24 -13.85 0.21
N GLY A 33 7.57 -14.53 1.32
CA GLY A 33 8.96 -14.81 1.72
C GLY A 33 9.66 -13.70 2.52
N TRP A 34 8.96 -12.66 2.92
CA TRP A 34 9.55 -11.55 3.68
C TRP A 34 10.24 -11.96 4.99
N LYS A 35 9.79 -13.05 5.61
CA LYS A 35 10.42 -13.56 6.84
C LYS A 35 11.72 -14.33 6.59
N ASP A 36 11.94 -14.83 5.36
CA ASP A 36 12.98 -15.82 5.10
C ASP A 36 14.31 -15.19 4.64
N SER A 37 14.31 -13.89 4.27
CA SER A 37 15.47 -13.26 3.62
C SER A 37 16.02 -12.00 4.29
N ILE A 38 15.42 -11.51 5.39
CA ILE A 38 15.86 -10.27 6.02
C ILE A 38 16.75 -10.55 7.21
N ASN A 39 18.05 -10.45 7.03
CA ASN A 39 19.04 -10.41 8.10
C ASN A 39 19.41 -8.93 8.40
N LEU A 40 18.61 -8.26 9.21
CA LEU A 40 18.80 -6.85 9.61
C LEU A 40 19.63 -6.70 10.90
N GLY A 41 20.29 -7.76 11.34
CA GLY A 41 20.94 -7.81 12.63
C GLY A 41 19.98 -8.20 13.78
N ARG A 42 20.55 -8.67 14.88
CA ARG A 42 19.77 -9.29 16.00
C ARG A 42 18.69 -8.38 16.57
N THR A 43 18.98 -7.11 16.80
CA THR A 43 18.05 -6.14 17.40
C THR A 43 16.96 -5.73 16.43
N ASN A 44 17.29 -5.47 15.17
CA ASN A 44 16.34 -5.09 14.14
C ASN A 44 15.43 -6.24 13.73
N ASN A 45 15.96 -7.46 13.64
CA ASN A 45 15.17 -8.66 13.38
C ASN A 45 14.13 -8.90 14.48
N GLN A 46 14.46 -8.68 15.76
CA GLN A 46 13.52 -8.79 16.86
C GLN A 46 12.39 -7.75 16.77
N ASN A 47 12.70 -6.52 16.40
CA ASN A 47 11.70 -5.47 16.22
C ASN A 47 10.78 -5.74 15.01
N PHE A 48 11.31 -6.21 13.90
CA PHE A 48 10.52 -6.56 12.71
C PHE A 48 9.67 -7.83 12.90
N VAL A 49 10.21 -8.88 13.49
CA VAL A 49 9.46 -10.11 13.85
C VAL A 49 8.33 -9.80 14.85
N SER A 50 8.44 -8.69 15.57
CA SER A 50 7.44 -8.25 16.55
C SER A 50 6.24 -7.53 15.98
N ILE A 51 6.24 -7.14 14.68
CA ILE A 51 5.05 -6.57 14.01
C ILE A 51 4.20 -7.73 13.51
N PRO A 52 3.02 -7.99 14.08
CA PRO A 52 2.17 -9.11 13.67
C PRO A 52 1.39 -8.76 12.39
N TYR A 53 2.13 -8.57 11.29
CA TYR A 53 1.54 -8.16 10.02
C TYR A 53 0.51 -9.17 9.49
N ASN A 54 0.82 -10.46 9.60
CA ASN A 54 -0.15 -11.50 9.25
C ASN A 54 -1.41 -11.44 10.12
N MET A 55 -1.26 -11.10 11.40
CA MET A 55 -2.40 -10.91 12.32
C MET A 55 -3.24 -9.69 11.90
N LEU A 56 -2.59 -8.59 11.51
CA LEU A 56 -3.32 -7.42 10.99
C LEU A 56 -4.11 -7.76 9.74
N ILE A 57 -3.52 -8.50 8.79
CA ILE A 57 -4.21 -8.95 7.58
C ILE A 57 -5.42 -9.82 7.95
N GLN A 58 -5.27 -10.81 8.81
CA GLN A 58 -6.39 -11.64 9.27
C GLN A 58 -7.49 -10.82 9.93
N MET A 59 -7.12 -9.83 10.75
CA MET A 59 -8.09 -8.92 11.36
C MET A 59 -8.83 -8.07 10.34
N LEU A 60 -8.15 -7.60 9.31
CA LEU A 60 -8.76 -6.86 8.20
C LEU A 60 -9.71 -7.76 7.41
N GLU A 61 -9.28 -8.98 7.06
CA GLU A 61 -10.10 -9.93 6.29
C GLU A 61 -11.44 -10.21 6.98
N TYR A 62 -11.42 -10.59 8.27
CA TYR A 62 -12.70 -10.90 8.94
C TYR A 62 -13.55 -9.67 9.22
N LYS A 63 -12.96 -8.53 9.60
CA LYS A 63 -13.73 -7.31 9.88
C LYS A 63 -14.31 -6.69 8.60
N CYS A 64 -13.54 -6.63 7.53
CA CYS A 64 -14.01 -6.19 6.22
C CYS A 64 -15.14 -7.09 5.71
N LYS A 65 -15.00 -8.40 5.88
CA LYS A 65 -16.06 -9.36 5.52
C LYS A 65 -17.37 -9.08 6.27
N LEU A 66 -17.29 -8.77 7.56
CA LEU A 66 -18.48 -8.41 8.37
C LEU A 66 -19.12 -7.09 7.92
N ALA A 67 -18.32 -6.17 7.42
CA ALA A 67 -18.76 -4.86 6.91
C ALA A 67 -19.15 -4.89 5.40
N GLY A 68 -19.10 -6.05 4.74
CA GLY A 68 -19.40 -6.17 3.31
C GLY A 68 -18.31 -5.59 2.40
N ILE A 69 -17.09 -5.43 2.92
CA ILE A 69 -15.93 -4.89 2.20
C ILE A 69 -15.09 -6.04 1.66
N ASN A 70 -14.76 -6.01 0.37
CA ASN A 70 -13.89 -6.98 -0.27
C ASN A 70 -12.41 -6.69 0.06
N VAL A 71 -11.63 -7.74 0.40
CA VAL A 71 -10.18 -7.62 0.63
C VAL A 71 -9.44 -8.36 -0.48
N VAL A 72 -8.57 -7.64 -1.19
CA VAL A 72 -7.75 -8.18 -2.27
C VAL A 72 -6.28 -8.13 -1.87
N ILE A 73 -5.68 -9.29 -1.65
CA ILE A 73 -4.27 -9.41 -1.31
C ILE A 73 -3.45 -9.61 -2.58
N VAL A 74 -2.40 -8.82 -2.75
CA VAL A 74 -1.47 -8.89 -3.88
C VAL A 74 -0.03 -9.02 -3.40
N ASN A 75 0.85 -9.55 -4.26
CA ASN A 75 2.28 -9.54 -4.00
C ASN A 75 2.83 -8.12 -4.22
N GLU A 76 3.37 -7.51 -3.16
CA GLU A 76 3.88 -6.13 -3.21
C GLU A 76 5.32 -5.99 -3.71
N ALA A 77 5.93 -7.07 -4.21
CA ALA A 77 7.28 -7.01 -4.73
C ALA A 77 7.43 -5.90 -5.80
N TYR A 78 8.46 -5.07 -5.65
CA TYR A 78 8.81 -3.94 -6.53
C TYR A 78 7.82 -2.76 -6.54
N THR A 79 6.68 -2.80 -5.88
CA THR A 79 5.68 -1.71 -5.88
C THR A 79 6.21 -0.38 -5.34
N SER A 80 7.18 -0.40 -4.42
CA SER A 80 7.83 0.80 -3.88
C SER A 80 8.93 1.38 -4.77
N LYS A 81 9.37 0.63 -5.80
CA LYS A 81 10.45 1.02 -6.72
C LYS A 81 9.94 1.50 -8.06
N CYS A 82 8.91 0.82 -8.59
CA CYS A 82 8.30 1.19 -9.86
C CYS A 82 7.49 2.48 -9.76
N SER A 83 7.52 3.28 -10.81
CA SER A 83 6.77 4.53 -10.89
C SER A 83 5.35 4.30 -11.39
N PHE A 84 4.36 4.55 -10.53
CA PHE A 84 2.96 4.52 -10.94
C PHE A 84 2.65 5.58 -11.99
N LEU A 85 3.18 6.79 -11.82
CA LEU A 85 2.92 7.92 -12.72
C LEU A 85 3.47 7.73 -14.14
N ASP A 86 4.52 6.92 -14.28
CA ASP A 86 5.11 6.58 -15.57
C ASP A 86 4.51 5.29 -16.17
N ARG A 87 3.46 4.71 -15.56
CA ARG A 87 2.85 3.43 -15.94
C ARG A 87 3.89 2.31 -16.05
N GLU A 88 4.92 2.36 -15.22
CA GLU A 88 6.01 1.39 -15.24
C GLU A 88 5.49 0.00 -14.85
N LYS A 89 5.86 -1.01 -15.63
CA LYS A 89 5.49 -2.40 -15.32
C LYS A 89 6.08 -2.80 -13.98
N ILE A 90 5.25 -3.33 -13.08
CA ILE A 90 5.67 -3.71 -11.73
C ILE A 90 6.47 -5.02 -11.79
N SER A 91 7.78 -4.90 -11.89
CA SER A 91 8.74 -6.02 -11.97
C SER A 91 10.13 -5.56 -11.55
N LYS A 92 11.11 -6.47 -11.57
CA LYS A 92 12.52 -6.12 -11.41
C LYS A 92 13.02 -5.43 -12.67
N HIS A 93 13.62 -4.26 -12.53
CA HIS A 93 14.29 -3.52 -13.57
C HIS A 93 15.74 -3.25 -13.19
N ASP A 94 16.64 -3.17 -14.17
CA ASP A 94 18.02 -2.72 -13.96
C ASP A 94 18.04 -1.21 -13.70
N ASN A 95 17.17 -0.46 -14.40
CA ASN A 95 16.93 0.96 -14.20
C ASN A 95 15.43 1.22 -14.10
N TYR A 96 14.98 1.87 -13.04
CA TYR A 96 13.59 2.25 -12.81
C TYR A 96 13.29 3.63 -13.43
N ALA A 97 12.06 3.82 -13.93
CA ALA A 97 11.62 5.07 -14.54
C ALA A 97 11.61 6.23 -13.53
N GLY A 98 11.16 5.96 -12.32
CA GLY A 98 11.18 6.95 -11.23
C GLY A 98 12.21 6.61 -10.16
N ARG A 99 12.36 7.51 -9.18
CA ARG A 99 13.26 7.29 -8.04
C ARG A 99 12.79 7.96 -6.77
N ARG A 100 13.13 7.37 -5.63
CA ARG A 100 12.96 8.01 -4.32
C ARG A 100 14.07 9.05 -4.14
N ILE A 101 13.70 10.32 -3.91
CA ILE A 101 14.64 11.43 -3.68
C ILE A 101 15.06 11.45 -2.21
N LYS A 102 14.09 11.32 -1.32
CA LYS A 102 14.27 11.29 0.13
C LYS A 102 13.15 10.50 0.79
N ARG A 103 13.18 10.34 2.11
CA ARG A 103 12.09 9.69 2.86
C ARG A 103 10.75 10.38 2.55
N GLY A 104 9.76 9.62 2.15
CA GLY A 104 8.42 10.11 1.84
C GLY A 104 8.28 10.82 0.50
N LEU A 105 9.33 10.97 -0.33
CA LEU A 105 9.25 11.67 -1.61
C LEU A 105 9.81 10.83 -2.75
N PHE A 106 9.01 10.66 -3.78
CA PHE A 106 9.31 9.97 -5.01
C PHE A 106 9.13 10.93 -6.20
N ILE A 107 9.97 10.83 -7.23
CA ILE A 107 9.85 11.59 -8.47
C ILE A 107 9.73 10.63 -9.65
N SER A 108 8.77 10.89 -10.54
CA SER A 108 8.59 10.18 -11.80
C SER A 108 9.66 10.58 -12.83
N ASN A 109 9.77 9.85 -13.92
CA ASN A 109 10.63 10.21 -15.06
C ASN A 109 10.20 11.55 -15.69
N SER A 110 8.89 11.85 -15.68
CA SER A 110 8.34 13.13 -16.17
C SER A 110 8.56 14.30 -15.18
N GLY A 111 9.23 14.10 -14.05
CA GLY A 111 9.53 15.13 -13.06
C GLY A 111 8.38 15.42 -12.08
N ILE A 112 7.28 14.68 -12.11
CA ILE A 112 6.17 14.86 -11.18
C ILE A 112 6.52 14.23 -9.84
N MET A 113 6.34 14.99 -8.75
CA MET A 113 6.58 14.53 -7.39
C MET A 113 5.33 13.90 -6.77
N ILE A 114 5.52 12.80 -6.06
CA ILE A 114 4.48 12.08 -5.33
C ILE A 114 5.03 11.59 -3.99
N ASN A 115 4.17 11.47 -2.97
CA ASN A 115 4.57 10.79 -1.74
C ASN A 115 4.92 9.32 -2.05
N ALA A 116 6.05 8.84 -1.51
CA ALA A 116 6.57 7.50 -1.83
C ALA A 116 5.63 6.37 -1.37
N ASP A 117 4.89 6.56 -0.27
CA ASP A 117 3.95 5.56 0.23
C ASP A 117 2.68 5.55 -0.63
N ILE A 118 2.26 6.72 -1.13
CA ILE A 118 1.15 6.82 -2.09
C ILE A 118 1.53 6.14 -3.40
N ASN A 119 2.74 6.37 -3.94
CA ASN A 119 3.21 5.67 -5.14
C ASN A 119 3.14 4.15 -4.97
N GLY A 120 3.64 3.62 -3.86
CA GLY A 120 3.56 2.19 -3.54
C GLY A 120 2.13 1.68 -3.42
N SER A 121 1.26 2.43 -2.74
CA SER A 121 -0.16 2.08 -2.57
C SER A 121 -0.93 2.04 -3.90
N LEU A 122 -0.66 2.98 -4.80
CA LEU A 122 -1.25 3.01 -6.14
C LEU A 122 -0.80 1.82 -6.99
N ASN A 123 0.46 1.41 -6.89
CA ASN A 123 0.95 0.20 -7.54
C ASN A 123 0.29 -1.07 -6.98
N ILE A 124 0.11 -1.15 -5.66
CA ILE A 124 -0.63 -2.25 -5.02
C ILE A 124 -2.08 -2.30 -5.51
N MET A 125 -2.75 -1.15 -5.57
CA MET A 125 -4.11 -1.06 -6.10
C MET A 125 -4.18 -1.47 -7.57
N HIS A 126 -3.23 -1.03 -8.40
CA HIS A 126 -3.15 -1.41 -9.81
C HIS A 126 -3.05 -2.93 -9.99
N LEU A 127 -2.14 -3.59 -9.25
CA LEU A 127 -2.03 -5.06 -9.24
C LEU A 127 -3.33 -5.74 -8.78
N GLY A 128 -4.01 -5.16 -7.81
CA GLY A 128 -5.29 -5.68 -7.33
C GLY A 128 -6.42 -5.56 -8.34
N LEU A 129 -6.49 -4.46 -9.08
CA LEU A 129 -7.44 -4.25 -10.17
C LEU A 129 -7.17 -5.21 -11.32
N GLU A 130 -5.90 -5.38 -11.71
CA GLU A 130 -5.51 -6.38 -12.73
C GLU A 130 -5.93 -7.79 -12.32
N LYS A 131 -5.70 -8.18 -11.06
CA LYS A 131 -6.11 -9.47 -10.51
C LYS A 131 -7.62 -9.71 -10.59
N GLN A 132 -8.42 -8.65 -10.50
CA GLN A 132 -9.88 -8.69 -10.62
C GLN A 132 -10.38 -8.48 -12.06
N ASN A 133 -9.50 -8.36 -13.05
CA ASN A 133 -9.83 -8.01 -14.43
C ASN A 133 -10.61 -6.69 -14.56
N VAL A 134 -10.39 -5.75 -13.64
CA VAL A 134 -11.00 -4.42 -13.67
C VAL A 134 -10.07 -3.47 -14.43
N LYS A 135 -10.56 -2.91 -15.52
CA LYS A 135 -9.87 -1.86 -16.29
C LYS A 135 -10.32 -0.50 -15.78
N LEU A 136 -9.51 0.13 -14.94
CA LEU A 136 -9.75 1.48 -14.43
C LEU A 136 -8.49 2.31 -14.67
N ASP A 137 -8.59 3.40 -15.40
CA ASP A 137 -7.49 4.35 -15.56
C ASP A 137 -7.47 5.34 -14.39
N VAL A 138 -6.86 4.89 -13.30
CA VAL A 138 -6.73 5.68 -12.06
C VAL A 138 -5.76 6.85 -12.24
N LEU A 139 -4.85 6.76 -13.22
CA LEU A 139 -3.82 7.78 -13.42
C LEU A 139 -4.43 9.13 -13.83
N GLU A 140 -5.39 9.13 -14.75
CA GLU A 140 -6.07 10.37 -15.15
C GLU A 140 -6.79 11.04 -13.98
N GLU A 141 -7.46 10.25 -13.15
CA GLU A 141 -8.16 10.74 -11.96
C GLU A 141 -7.19 11.38 -10.95
N ILE A 142 -6.06 10.74 -10.71
CA ILE A 142 -5.04 11.22 -9.75
C ILE A 142 -4.35 12.50 -10.24
N LEU A 143 -4.14 12.63 -11.54
CA LEU A 143 -3.49 13.81 -12.13
C LEU A 143 -4.40 15.03 -12.22
N ARG A 144 -5.69 14.91 -11.93
CA ARG A 144 -6.60 16.07 -11.87
C ARG A 144 -6.11 17.11 -10.87
N PRO A 145 -6.22 18.40 -11.16
CA PRO A 145 -5.73 19.48 -10.31
C PRO A 145 -6.23 19.42 -8.86
N GLU A 146 -7.49 19.04 -8.66
CA GLU A 146 -8.13 18.88 -7.35
C GLU A 146 -7.51 17.77 -6.51
N ASN A 147 -6.94 16.75 -7.13
CA ASN A 147 -6.33 15.60 -6.47
C ASN A 147 -4.83 15.76 -6.17
N LYS A 148 -4.16 16.76 -6.73
CA LYS A 148 -2.72 17.00 -6.52
C LYS A 148 -2.33 17.11 -5.04
N ARG A 149 -3.20 17.67 -4.21
CA ARG A 149 -2.97 17.78 -2.77
C ARG A 149 -2.80 16.41 -2.10
N PHE A 150 -3.55 15.41 -2.55
CA PHE A 150 -3.50 14.05 -2.00
C PHE A 150 -2.25 13.29 -2.44
N MET A 151 -1.66 13.65 -3.58
CA MET A 151 -0.43 13.00 -4.07
C MET A 151 0.77 13.21 -3.14
N LEU A 152 0.82 14.33 -2.40
CA LEU A 152 1.92 14.67 -1.51
C LEU A 152 1.61 14.39 -0.04
N ASN A 153 0.34 14.36 0.33
CA ASN A 153 -0.10 14.25 1.72
C ASN A 153 -1.08 13.09 1.90
N PRO A 154 -0.61 11.92 2.35
CA PRO A 154 -1.50 10.80 2.65
C PRO A 154 -2.47 11.15 3.77
N VAL A 155 -3.68 10.58 3.70
CA VAL A 155 -4.69 10.73 4.75
C VAL A 155 -4.22 10.06 6.04
N ARG A 156 -4.30 10.77 7.16
CA ARG A 156 -4.05 10.20 8.49
C ARG A 156 -5.37 9.75 9.12
N LEU A 157 -5.40 8.53 9.62
CA LEU A 157 -6.58 7.94 10.26
C LEU A 157 -6.60 8.12 11.80
N CYS A 158 -5.62 8.82 12.35
CA CYS A 158 -5.53 9.09 13.80
C CYS A 158 -5.25 10.56 14.04
#